data_9fb05ad832accfcd631c3871a4450f76
#
_entry.id   9fb05ad832accfcd631c3871a4450f76
#
_cell.length_a   1.000
_cell.length_b   1.000
_cell.length_c   1.000
_cell.angle_alpha   90.00
_cell.angle_beta   90.00
_cell.angle_gamma   90.00
#
_symmetry.space_group_name_H-M   'P 1'
#
loop_
_entity.id
_entity.type
_entity.pdbx_description
1 polymer ?
#
loop_
_entity_poly.entity_id
_entity_poly.type
_entity_poly.pdbx_seq_one_letter_code
_entity_poly.pdbx_strand_id
1 'polypeptide(L)'
;MDTKLMIFDLDGTLLDTIGDLAACCDHVLAARGLPLHTYEEYCGFVGNGVMRLVERALPEELRTPETVAAVRADFVAYYTEHIDRFTRPYEGIPELLRELVQRGVRLAVASNKFQIGTEKLVRIYFPSIRFDAVFGQRPGVPLKPDPQVVREILADLKSTDHYKGTA
;
A
#
# COMPACT_ATOMS: atom_id res chain seq x y z
N MET A 1 -5.61 29.11 3.65
CA MET A 1 -6.33 28.14 2.79
C MET A 1 -6.85 27.03 3.68
N ASP A 2 -8.15 26.80 3.68
CA ASP A 2 -8.72 25.66 4.42
C ASP A 2 -8.53 24.37 3.60
N THR A 3 -7.59 23.52 4.02
CA THR A 3 -7.39 22.20 3.41
C THR A 3 -8.61 21.33 3.73
N LYS A 4 -9.31 20.87 2.68
CA LYS A 4 -10.54 20.08 2.83
C LYS A 4 -10.30 18.57 2.70
N LEU A 5 -9.23 18.17 2.03
CA LEU A 5 -8.87 16.78 1.75
C LEU A 5 -7.35 16.62 1.75
N MET A 6 -6.87 15.54 2.39
CA MET A 6 -5.49 15.06 2.25
C MET A 6 -5.51 13.61 1.76
N ILE A 7 -4.72 13.34 0.73
CA ILE A 7 -4.54 12.01 0.16
C ILE A 7 -3.11 11.57 0.46
N PHE A 8 -2.96 10.47 1.17
CA PHE A 8 -1.67 9.92 1.60
C PHE A 8 -1.30 8.70 0.77
N ASP A 9 -0.01 8.51 0.53
CA ASP A 9 0.51 7.19 0.24
C ASP A 9 0.58 6.35 1.53
N LEU A 10 0.76 5.05 1.42
CA LEU A 10 0.83 4.14 2.56
C LEU A 10 2.28 3.74 2.86
N ASP A 11 2.88 2.95 1.96
CA ASP A 11 4.23 2.37 2.14
C ASP A 11 5.30 3.49 2.07
N GLY A 12 6.08 3.66 3.14
CA GLY A 12 7.10 4.70 3.22
C GLY A 12 6.57 6.12 3.52
N THR A 13 5.26 6.26 3.80
CA THR A 13 4.62 7.54 4.13
C THR A 13 3.85 7.45 5.45
N LEU A 14 2.79 6.67 5.52
CA LEU A 14 2.06 6.43 6.77
C LEU A 14 2.69 5.32 7.59
N LEU A 15 3.21 4.28 6.93
CA LEU A 15 3.76 3.08 7.53
C LEU A 15 5.15 2.77 6.98
N ASP A 16 6.06 2.39 7.88
CA ASP A 16 7.28 1.66 7.51
C ASP A 16 6.93 0.18 7.34
N THR A 17 6.87 -0.25 6.10
CA THR A 17 6.45 -1.61 5.70
C THR A 17 7.58 -2.46 5.15
N ILE A 18 8.79 -1.90 5.02
CA ILE A 18 9.93 -2.55 4.35
C ILE A 18 10.28 -3.88 5.03
N GLY A 19 10.27 -3.94 6.38
CA GLY A 19 10.62 -5.13 7.13
C GLY A 19 9.75 -6.34 6.78
N ASP A 20 8.43 -6.17 6.69
CA ASP A 20 7.52 -7.26 6.32
C ASP A 20 7.59 -7.60 4.83
N LEU A 21 7.74 -6.60 3.96
CA LEU A 21 7.91 -6.82 2.52
C LEU A 21 9.18 -7.64 2.25
N ALA A 22 10.30 -7.28 2.88
CA ALA A 22 11.57 -7.99 2.76
C ALA A 22 11.47 -9.43 3.29
N ALA A 23 11.02 -9.60 4.53
CA ALA A 23 10.93 -10.92 5.18
C ALA A 23 10.02 -11.88 4.40
N CYS A 24 8.88 -11.38 3.88
CA CYS A 24 7.96 -12.21 3.12
C CYS A 24 8.50 -12.53 1.71
N CYS A 25 9.20 -11.61 1.08
CA CYS A 25 9.86 -11.86 -0.21
C CYS A 25 10.96 -12.91 -0.05
N ASP A 26 11.84 -12.75 0.94
CA ASP A 26 12.91 -13.71 1.24
C ASP A 26 12.35 -15.09 1.57
N HIS A 27 11.23 -15.19 2.29
CA HIS A 27 10.58 -16.47 2.55
C HIS A 27 10.21 -17.19 1.25
N VAL A 28 9.61 -16.47 0.31
CA VAL A 28 9.18 -17.05 -0.98
C VAL A 28 10.37 -17.38 -1.88
N LEU A 29 11.42 -16.56 -1.87
CA LEU A 29 12.68 -16.82 -2.61
C LEU A 29 13.40 -18.04 -2.04
N ALA A 30 13.55 -18.12 -0.70
CA ALA A 30 14.19 -19.25 -0.02
C ALA A 30 13.49 -20.58 -0.32
N ALA A 31 12.15 -20.60 -0.34
CA ALA A 31 11.37 -21.78 -0.70
C ALA A 31 11.65 -22.31 -2.12
N ARG A 32 12.23 -21.46 -2.99
CA ARG A 32 12.63 -21.79 -4.36
C ARG A 32 14.14 -21.98 -4.53
N GLY A 33 14.91 -21.92 -3.44
CA GLY A 33 16.39 -21.97 -3.50
C GLY A 33 17.02 -20.79 -4.23
N LEU A 34 16.33 -19.64 -4.25
CA LEU A 34 16.81 -18.41 -4.89
C LEU A 34 17.58 -17.52 -3.92
N PRO A 35 18.48 -16.64 -4.42
CA PRO A 35 19.22 -15.70 -3.59
C PRO A 35 18.28 -14.78 -2.79
N LEU A 36 18.69 -14.46 -1.56
CA LEU A 36 18.04 -13.50 -0.68
C LEU A 36 18.70 -12.13 -0.81
N HIS A 37 18.01 -11.10 -0.35
CA HIS A 37 18.44 -9.72 -0.49
C HIS A 37 18.60 -9.01 0.85
N THR A 38 19.42 -7.95 0.85
CA THR A 38 19.58 -7.07 2.01
C THR A 38 18.40 -6.12 2.16
N TYR A 39 18.26 -5.54 3.35
CA TYR A 39 17.24 -4.50 3.61
C TYR A 39 17.40 -3.31 2.66
N GLU A 40 18.64 -2.88 2.38
CA GLU A 40 18.95 -1.77 1.48
C GLU A 40 18.50 -2.04 0.04
N GLU A 41 18.67 -3.27 -0.45
CA GLU A 41 18.20 -3.68 -1.77
C GLU A 41 16.68 -3.61 -1.84
N TYR A 42 15.98 -4.08 -0.80
CA TYR A 42 14.52 -3.99 -0.74
C TYR A 42 14.01 -2.54 -0.72
N CYS A 43 14.73 -1.60 -0.09
CA CYS A 43 14.41 -0.17 -0.20
C CYS A 43 14.40 0.32 -1.66
N GLY A 44 15.27 -0.23 -2.51
CA GLY A 44 15.29 0.05 -3.95
C GLY A 44 14.23 -0.69 -4.77
N PHE A 45 13.70 -1.81 -4.26
CA PHE A 45 12.72 -2.64 -4.98
C PHE A 45 11.28 -2.17 -4.79
N VAL A 46 10.96 -1.57 -3.64
CA VAL A 46 9.61 -1.14 -3.24
C VAL A 46 9.19 0.17 -3.92
N GLY A 47 7.89 0.43 -3.98
CA GLY A 47 7.28 1.69 -4.45
C GLY A 47 6.50 1.59 -5.77
N ASN A 48 6.82 0.61 -6.62
CA ASN A 48 6.18 0.45 -7.94
C ASN A 48 5.23 -0.76 -8.00
N GLY A 49 4.66 -1.15 -6.85
CA GLY A 49 3.75 -2.29 -6.73
C GLY A 49 4.47 -3.64 -6.66
N VAL A 50 3.72 -4.67 -6.27
CA VAL A 50 4.26 -6.01 -5.97
C VAL A 50 4.87 -6.73 -7.18
N MET A 51 4.38 -6.45 -8.39
CA MET A 51 4.97 -7.04 -9.62
C MET A 51 6.42 -6.61 -9.78
N ARG A 52 6.70 -5.31 -9.62
CA ARG A 52 8.06 -4.77 -9.74
C ARG A 52 8.97 -5.18 -8.59
N LEU A 53 8.42 -5.29 -7.37
CA LEU A 53 9.15 -5.83 -6.24
C LEU A 53 9.67 -7.25 -6.55
N VAL A 54 8.78 -8.15 -6.97
CA VAL A 54 9.11 -9.54 -7.30
C VAL A 54 10.07 -9.62 -8.50
N GLU A 55 9.81 -8.86 -9.57
CA GLU A 55 10.67 -8.82 -10.75
C GLU A 55 12.10 -8.42 -10.40
N ARG A 56 12.27 -7.38 -9.56
CA ARG A 56 13.59 -6.91 -9.13
C ARG A 56 14.28 -7.89 -8.19
N ALA A 57 13.53 -8.62 -7.36
CA ALA A 57 14.07 -9.62 -6.45
C ALA A 57 14.49 -10.93 -7.14
N LEU A 58 13.99 -11.22 -8.34
CA LEU A 58 14.38 -12.39 -9.10
C LEU A 58 15.72 -12.19 -9.83
N PRO A 59 16.56 -13.24 -9.98
CA PRO A 59 17.67 -13.25 -10.93
C PRO A 59 17.19 -12.90 -12.35
N GLU A 60 18.01 -12.20 -13.12
CA GLU A 60 17.63 -11.65 -14.43
C GLU A 60 17.11 -12.72 -15.39
N GLU A 61 17.76 -13.87 -15.42
CA GLU A 61 17.42 -15.02 -16.26
C GLU A 61 16.06 -15.65 -15.91
N LEU A 62 15.52 -15.38 -14.72
CA LEU A 62 14.23 -15.89 -14.25
C LEU A 62 13.08 -14.87 -14.35
N ARG A 63 13.34 -13.68 -14.87
CA ARG A 63 12.32 -12.60 -14.99
C ARG A 63 11.37 -12.81 -16.16
N THR A 64 10.88 -14.05 -16.33
CA THR A 64 9.81 -14.31 -17.31
C THR A 64 8.45 -13.91 -16.75
N PRO A 65 7.46 -13.52 -17.60
CA PRO A 65 6.12 -13.18 -17.14
C PRO A 65 5.48 -14.28 -16.27
N GLU A 66 5.69 -15.54 -16.62
CA GLU A 66 5.14 -16.71 -15.93
C GLU A 66 5.76 -16.87 -14.53
N THR A 67 7.11 -16.76 -14.44
CA THR A 67 7.84 -16.88 -13.17
C THR A 67 7.47 -15.74 -12.24
N VAL A 68 7.46 -14.50 -12.75
CA VAL A 68 7.09 -13.32 -11.97
C VAL A 68 5.65 -13.44 -11.44
N ALA A 69 4.71 -13.93 -12.27
CA ALA A 69 3.33 -14.12 -11.86
C ALA A 69 3.19 -15.18 -10.76
N ALA A 70 3.91 -16.32 -10.89
CA ALA A 70 3.89 -17.39 -9.90
C ALA A 70 4.48 -16.93 -8.54
N VAL A 71 5.67 -16.30 -8.57
CA VAL A 71 6.31 -15.80 -7.34
C VAL A 71 5.49 -14.70 -6.68
N ARG A 72 4.87 -13.82 -7.49
CA ARG A 72 3.93 -12.81 -6.97
C ARG A 72 2.72 -13.43 -6.28
N ALA A 73 2.14 -14.49 -6.84
CA ALA A 73 0.99 -15.16 -6.22
C ALA A 73 1.34 -15.70 -4.83
N ASP A 74 2.47 -16.38 -4.70
CA ASP A 74 2.94 -16.92 -3.42
C ASP A 74 3.32 -15.80 -2.44
N PHE A 75 3.97 -14.75 -2.93
CA PHE A 75 4.27 -13.57 -2.10
C PHE A 75 2.99 -12.93 -1.54
N VAL A 76 1.98 -12.68 -2.37
CA VAL A 76 0.73 -12.05 -1.94
C VAL A 76 0.00 -12.93 -0.92
N ALA A 77 -0.04 -14.25 -1.14
CA ALA A 77 -0.64 -15.19 -0.20
C ALA A 77 0.07 -15.13 1.17
N TYR A 78 1.39 -15.29 1.18
CA TYR A 78 2.17 -15.30 2.42
C TYR A 78 2.16 -13.94 3.12
N TYR A 79 2.39 -12.85 2.37
CA TYR A 79 2.42 -11.49 2.92
C TYR A 79 1.08 -11.09 3.54
N THR A 80 -0.04 -11.49 2.95
CA THR A 80 -1.37 -11.16 3.49
C THR A 80 -1.56 -11.69 4.92
N GLU A 81 -0.93 -12.82 5.25
CA GLU A 81 -1.00 -13.42 6.60
C GLU A 81 0.05 -12.85 7.58
N HIS A 82 1.13 -12.24 7.06
CA HIS A 82 2.30 -11.81 7.83
C HIS A 82 2.60 -10.31 7.71
N ILE A 83 1.59 -9.52 7.38
CA ILE A 83 1.70 -8.12 6.96
C ILE A 83 2.05 -7.13 8.09
N ASP A 84 2.00 -7.56 9.35
CA ASP A 84 2.03 -6.71 10.54
C ASP A 84 3.09 -7.13 11.60
N ARG A 85 4.10 -7.91 11.21
CA ARG A 85 5.16 -8.37 12.12
C ARG A 85 6.15 -7.26 12.45
N PHE A 86 6.66 -6.59 11.43
CA PHE A 86 7.68 -5.53 11.51
C PHE A 86 7.14 -4.15 11.15
N THR A 87 6.02 -4.09 10.43
CA THR A 87 5.37 -2.84 10.03
C THR A 87 5.03 -1.98 11.25
N ARG A 88 5.27 -0.68 11.16
CA ARG A 88 4.95 0.32 12.19
C ARG A 88 4.55 1.64 11.54
N PRO A 89 3.65 2.43 12.15
CA PRO A 89 3.47 3.82 11.76
C PRO A 89 4.76 4.60 11.98
N TYR A 90 5.06 5.54 11.09
CA TYR A 90 6.10 6.52 11.39
C TYR A 90 5.71 7.36 12.58
N GLU A 91 6.73 7.84 13.32
CA GLU A 91 6.55 8.71 14.49
C GLU A 91 5.75 9.96 14.11
N GLY A 92 4.77 10.33 14.94
CA GLY A 92 3.90 11.48 14.73
C GLY A 92 2.75 11.28 13.76
N ILE A 93 2.72 10.18 12.97
CA ILE A 93 1.63 9.94 12.01
C ILE A 93 0.27 9.74 12.69
N PRO A 94 0.12 8.91 13.75
CA PRO A 94 -1.18 8.77 14.41
C PRO A 94 -1.69 10.08 14.98
N GLU A 95 -0.80 10.91 15.52
CA GLU A 95 -1.12 12.24 16.07
C GLU A 95 -1.57 13.21 14.98
N LEU A 96 -0.82 13.25 13.88
CA LEU A 96 -1.14 14.07 12.71
C LEU A 96 -2.54 13.72 12.15
N LEU A 97 -2.83 12.43 11.97
CA LEU A 97 -4.11 11.99 11.42
C LEU A 97 -5.27 12.39 12.34
N ARG A 98 -5.11 12.22 13.68
CA ARG A 98 -6.11 12.66 14.65
C ARG A 98 -6.34 14.17 14.59
N GLU A 99 -5.29 14.96 14.54
CA GLU A 99 -5.36 16.42 14.43
C GLU A 99 -6.09 16.86 13.15
N LEU A 100 -5.78 16.24 12.01
CA LEU A 100 -6.45 16.54 10.75
C LEU A 100 -7.96 16.24 10.80
N VAL A 101 -8.34 15.10 11.38
CA VAL A 101 -9.76 14.75 11.59
C VAL A 101 -10.46 15.77 12.49
N GLN A 102 -9.83 16.18 13.60
CA GLN A 102 -10.38 17.20 14.51
C GLN A 102 -10.58 18.55 13.82
N ARG A 103 -9.72 18.90 12.87
CA ARG A 103 -9.85 20.09 12.03
C ARG A 103 -10.86 19.95 10.87
N GLY A 104 -11.56 18.83 10.78
CA GLY A 104 -12.53 18.58 9.75
C GLY A 104 -11.95 18.28 8.37
N VAL A 105 -10.65 17.94 8.29
CA VAL A 105 -10.01 17.53 7.04
C VAL A 105 -10.39 16.10 6.73
N ARG A 106 -10.88 15.86 5.51
CA ARG A 106 -11.14 14.50 4.99
C ARG A 106 -9.83 13.81 4.67
N LEU A 107 -9.76 12.51 4.93
CA LEU A 107 -8.56 11.72 4.72
C LEU A 107 -8.81 10.62 3.70
N ALA A 108 -7.84 10.40 2.81
CA ALA A 108 -7.87 9.27 1.88
C ALA A 108 -6.47 8.65 1.73
N VAL A 109 -6.44 7.39 1.32
CA VAL A 109 -5.21 6.65 0.98
C VAL A 109 -5.22 6.29 -0.49
N ALA A 110 -4.09 6.55 -1.18
CA ALA A 110 -3.82 6.14 -2.56
C ALA A 110 -2.48 5.41 -2.62
N SER A 111 -2.48 4.09 -2.78
CA SER A 111 -1.26 3.27 -2.72
C SER A 111 -1.10 2.39 -3.96
N ASN A 112 0.16 2.14 -4.36
CA ASN A 112 0.51 1.11 -5.35
C ASN A 112 0.52 -0.32 -4.76
N LYS A 113 0.33 -0.46 -3.44
CA LYS A 113 0.11 -1.74 -2.78
C LYS A 113 -1.24 -2.33 -3.20
N PHE A 114 -1.34 -3.66 -3.33
CA PHE A 114 -2.61 -4.32 -3.68
C PHE A 114 -3.72 -4.00 -2.65
N GLN A 115 -4.97 -3.89 -3.13
CA GLN A 115 -6.13 -3.35 -2.39
C GLN A 115 -6.32 -4.01 -1.02
N ILE A 116 -6.38 -5.35 -0.96
CA ILE A 116 -6.63 -6.09 0.29
C ILE A 116 -5.53 -5.81 1.33
N GLY A 117 -4.27 -5.73 0.91
CA GLY A 117 -3.15 -5.40 1.80
C GLY A 117 -3.22 -3.96 2.30
N THR A 118 -3.61 -3.01 1.44
CA THR A 118 -3.81 -1.61 1.80
C THR A 118 -4.88 -1.45 2.87
N GLU A 119 -6.07 -2.04 2.65
CA GLU A 119 -7.18 -1.99 3.60
C GLU A 119 -6.85 -2.67 4.93
N LYS A 120 -6.17 -3.82 4.89
CA LYS A 120 -5.78 -4.57 6.10
C LYS A 120 -4.85 -3.73 6.97
N LEU A 121 -3.81 -3.14 6.40
CA LEU A 121 -2.87 -2.29 7.14
C LEU A 121 -3.53 -1.05 7.72
N VAL A 122 -4.35 -0.35 6.95
CA VAL A 122 -5.09 0.83 7.46
C VAL A 122 -5.97 0.45 8.64
N ARG A 123 -6.67 -0.67 8.57
CA ARG A 123 -7.52 -1.18 9.67
C ARG A 123 -6.73 -1.55 10.91
N ILE A 124 -5.55 -2.18 10.75
CA ILE A 124 -4.71 -2.60 11.88
C ILE A 124 -4.11 -1.39 12.59
N TYR A 125 -3.52 -0.46 11.84
CA TYR A 125 -2.70 0.61 12.43
C TYR A 125 -3.47 1.90 12.73
N PHE A 126 -4.62 2.11 12.08
CA PHE A 126 -5.43 3.32 12.24
C PHE A 126 -6.91 3.01 12.53
N PRO A 127 -7.23 2.10 13.50
CA PRO A 127 -8.59 1.64 13.72
C PRO A 127 -9.55 2.74 14.19
N SER A 128 -9.03 3.81 14.79
CA SER A 128 -9.80 4.97 15.28
C SER A 128 -9.83 6.14 14.29
N ILE A 129 -9.14 6.03 13.16
CA ILE A 129 -9.09 7.09 12.15
C ILE A 129 -10.05 6.74 11.03
N ARG A 130 -10.96 7.67 10.72
CA ARG A 130 -11.83 7.53 9.57
C ARG A 130 -11.12 8.02 8.31
N PHE A 131 -10.86 7.11 7.39
CA PHE A 131 -10.53 7.45 6.01
C PHE A 131 -11.80 7.40 5.16
N ASP A 132 -12.04 8.45 4.39
CA ASP A 132 -13.21 8.53 3.50
C ASP A 132 -13.03 7.66 2.25
N ALA A 133 -11.78 7.38 1.84
CA ALA A 133 -11.45 6.44 0.78
C ALA A 133 -10.10 5.77 1.06
N VAL A 134 -10.00 4.47 0.78
CA VAL A 134 -8.76 3.68 0.90
C VAL A 134 -8.59 2.87 -0.38
N PHE A 135 -7.74 3.36 -1.29
CA PHE A 135 -7.52 2.76 -2.59
C PHE A 135 -6.07 2.28 -2.76
N GLY A 136 -5.97 0.97 -2.99
CA GLY A 136 -4.77 0.28 -3.41
C GLY A 136 -4.82 -0.08 -4.91
N GLN A 137 -3.84 -0.85 -5.37
CA GLN A 137 -3.79 -1.38 -6.73
C GLN A 137 -4.92 -2.40 -6.94
N ARG A 138 -5.65 -2.26 -8.04
CA ARG A 138 -6.77 -3.10 -8.48
C ARG A 138 -6.60 -3.46 -9.95
N PRO A 139 -7.14 -4.61 -10.39
CA PRO A 139 -7.13 -4.97 -11.81
C PRO A 139 -7.74 -3.87 -12.68
N GLY A 140 -7.08 -3.56 -13.81
CA GLY A 140 -7.56 -2.56 -14.77
C GLY A 140 -7.32 -1.10 -14.37
N VAL A 141 -6.79 -0.82 -13.18
CA VAL A 141 -6.45 0.53 -12.72
C VAL A 141 -4.93 0.73 -12.83
N PRO A 142 -4.47 1.77 -13.54
CA PRO A 142 -3.05 2.09 -13.64
C PRO A 142 -2.45 2.43 -12.27
N LEU A 143 -1.16 2.08 -12.10
CA LEU A 143 -0.40 2.46 -10.89
C LEU A 143 -0.03 3.96 -10.91
N LYS A 144 0.16 4.55 -9.72
CA LYS A 144 0.81 5.86 -9.60
C LYS A 144 2.18 5.82 -10.30
N PRO A 145 2.57 6.86 -11.05
CA PRO A 145 2.07 8.23 -11.04
C PRO A 145 0.84 8.51 -11.93
N ASP A 146 0.18 7.52 -12.52
CA ASP A 146 -1.06 7.76 -13.22
C ASP A 146 -2.09 8.40 -12.27
N PRO A 147 -2.79 9.48 -12.66
CA PRO A 147 -3.72 10.20 -11.81
C PRO A 147 -5.05 9.47 -11.57
N GLN A 148 -5.27 8.30 -12.16
CA GLN A 148 -6.56 7.61 -12.13
C GLN A 148 -7.06 7.35 -10.70
N VAL A 149 -6.20 6.85 -9.81
CA VAL A 149 -6.58 6.58 -8.40
C VAL A 149 -7.04 7.85 -7.68
N VAL A 150 -6.40 8.99 -7.95
CA VAL A 150 -6.81 10.28 -7.35
C VAL A 150 -8.16 10.74 -7.91
N ARG A 151 -8.39 10.57 -9.22
CA ARG A 151 -9.68 10.90 -9.84
C ARG A 151 -10.82 10.06 -9.26
N GLU A 152 -10.59 8.78 -9.02
CA GLU A 152 -11.56 7.88 -8.39
C GLU A 152 -11.87 8.29 -6.96
N ILE A 153 -10.84 8.62 -6.13
CA ILE A 153 -11.04 9.17 -4.79
C ILE A 153 -11.92 10.42 -4.84
N LEU A 154 -11.60 11.37 -5.72
CA LEU A 154 -12.39 12.60 -5.84
C LEU A 154 -13.83 12.36 -6.30
N ALA A 155 -14.07 11.38 -7.15
CA ALA A 155 -15.40 11.00 -7.60
C ALA A 155 -16.21 10.35 -6.47
N ASP A 156 -15.60 9.43 -5.73
CA ASP A 156 -16.21 8.74 -4.59
C ASP A 156 -16.63 9.73 -3.49
N LEU A 157 -15.75 10.68 -3.17
CA LEU A 157 -16.00 11.72 -2.19
C LEU A 157 -17.16 12.65 -2.59
N LYS A 158 -17.30 12.99 -3.87
CA LYS A 158 -18.40 13.80 -4.37
C LYS A 158 -19.73 13.06 -4.29
N SER A 159 -19.76 11.76 -4.60
CA SER A 159 -20.96 10.95 -4.49
C SER A 159 -21.47 10.85 -3.05
N THR A 160 -20.54 10.75 -2.09
CA THR A 160 -20.87 10.67 -0.65
C THR A 160 -21.43 12.00 -0.11
N ASP A 161 -21.00 13.14 -0.64
CA ASP A 161 -21.50 14.47 -0.24
C ASP A 161 -22.93 14.73 -0.77
N HIS A 162 -23.30 14.19 -1.93
CA HIS A 162 -24.67 14.28 -2.46
C HIS A 162 -25.69 13.53 -1.58
N TYR A 163 -25.32 12.41 -0.98
CA TYR A 163 -26.17 11.64 -0.08
C TYR A 163 -26.44 12.34 1.27
N LYS A 164 -25.53 13.20 1.74
CA LYS A 164 -25.68 13.93 2.99
C LYS A 164 -26.49 15.23 2.84
N GLY A 165 -26.71 15.69 1.62
CA GLY A 165 -27.45 16.93 1.33
C GLY A 165 -28.97 16.74 1.08
N THR A 166 -29.48 15.51 1.16
CA THR A 166 -30.88 15.15 0.87
C THR A 166 -31.66 14.61 2.08
N ALA A 167 -31.15 14.87 3.31
CA ALA A 167 -31.84 14.52 4.57
C ALA A 167 -32.36 15.76 5.31
#